data_9680624b5b5637c5eeb912f068bd09fa
#
_entry.id   9680624b5b5637c5eeb912f068bd09fa
#
_cell.length_a   1.000
_cell.length_b   1.000
_cell.length_c   1.000
_cell.angle_alpha   90.00
_cell.angle_beta   90.00
_cell.angle_gamma   90.00
#
_symmetry.space_group_name_H-M   'P 1'
#
loop_
_entity.id
_entity.type
_entity.pdbx_description
1 polymer ?
#
loop_
_entity_poly.entity_id
_entity_poly.type
_entity_poly.pdbx_seq_one_letter_code
_entity_poly.pdbx_strand_id
1 'polypeptide(L)'
;MTFYPVFLNLRGRRAVVIGGGAVAEQKVLGLLSAGAHVTVVSPETTPRLAELAAAGRIDLRRRPYRSGDLAGAWLAIAGTDDRAANAQVWAEAEREGVLLNAVDDLDHCSFIAPAIHREGDITVAVSTSGKSPALAARLRQRVARLVGPAEARLCDLLGEMRPELAARVPDSHERTALWYRIVDSDVIEFVRRGDMEGARERIDELVSEDKGSVGLEVPRLKPGPGTALPLRAVTHRAHSSEWGHSEPGVVYLVGAGPGDPGLITVEGLEILRSADVVVYDRLVAPVLVTEAPPGAERVFVGKRPHGGGANLAQDEINALLVERARRGLTVVRLKGGYPFVFGRGAEECEALHAAGVPFRVVPGVTSAIAVPAAARIPVTHRRLASAFAVVTGHECDGVSNLDWQSLARVPTLVVLMGLSALPEITARLLEHGADPDTPAAAIASGTLPDQRVVVATLATLAARVTAEGLEPPATVVVGEVVRVREVLSGEAEGLTHPARGLVSQP
;
A
#
# COMPACT_ATOMS: atom_id res chain seq x y z
N MET A 1 -13.08 -27.73 1.88
CA MET A 1 -11.89 -28.45 1.37
C MET A 1 -10.68 -27.54 1.45
N THR A 2 -9.50 -28.08 1.80
CA THR A 2 -8.22 -27.35 1.77
C THR A 2 -7.39 -27.97 0.66
N PHE A 3 -7.01 -27.17 -0.35
CA PHE A 3 -6.16 -27.62 -1.45
C PHE A 3 -4.69 -27.39 -1.12
N TYR A 4 -3.83 -28.34 -1.49
CA TYR A 4 -2.39 -28.19 -1.36
C TYR A 4 -1.84 -27.46 -2.60
N PRO A 5 -1.15 -26.32 -2.46
CA PRO A 5 -0.65 -25.54 -3.59
C PRO A 5 0.61 -26.19 -4.20
N VAL A 6 0.58 -26.45 -5.50
CA VAL A 6 1.69 -27.00 -6.26
C VAL A 6 1.79 -26.39 -7.65
N PHE A 7 2.99 -26.35 -8.24
CA PHE A 7 3.24 -26.11 -9.64
C PHE A 7 3.56 -27.42 -10.35
N LEU A 8 2.75 -27.79 -11.34
CA LEU A 8 2.90 -29.04 -12.07
C LEU A 8 3.79 -28.85 -13.31
N ASN A 9 4.77 -29.73 -13.50
CA ASN A 9 5.52 -29.78 -14.76
C ASN A 9 4.75 -30.64 -15.77
N LEU A 10 4.11 -30.00 -16.74
CA LEU A 10 3.31 -30.65 -17.78
C LEU A 10 4.07 -30.89 -19.08
N ARG A 11 5.35 -30.54 -19.17
CA ARG A 11 6.14 -30.72 -20.40
C ARG A 11 6.11 -32.18 -20.85
N GLY A 12 5.61 -32.43 -22.07
CA GLY A 12 5.49 -33.77 -22.66
C GLY A 12 4.42 -34.64 -22.00
N ARG A 13 3.62 -34.15 -21.05
CA ARG A 13 2.55 -34.90 -20.41
C ARG A 13 1.25 -34.77 -21.20
N ARG A 14 0.50 -35.89 -21.29
CA ARG A 14 -0.80 -35.88 -21.92
C ARG A 14 -1.85 -35.21 -21.01
N ALA A 15 -2.57 -34.24 -21.55
CA ALA A 15 -3.72 -33.59 -20.91
C ALA A 15 -4.95 -33.76 -21.81
N VAL A 16 -6.11 -33.98 -21.22
CA VAL A 16 -7.36 -34.17 -21.94
C VAL A 16 -8.35 -33.06 -21.53
N VAL A 17 -8.97 -32.42 -22.51
CA VAL A 17 -10.01 -31.41 -22.27
C VAL A 17 -11.32 -31.91 -22.88
N ILE A 18 -12.33 -32.08 -22.05
CA ILE A 18 -13.68 -32.47 -22.46
C ILE A 18 -14.51 -31.19 -22.57
N GLY A 19 -14.96 -30.90 -23.79
CA GLY A 19 -15.64 -29.64 -24.13
C GLY A 19 -14.84 -28.81 -25.14
N GLY A 20 -15.51 -27.96 -25.90
CA GLY A 20 -14.92 -27.18 -27.00
C GLY A 20 -15.33 -25.70 -27.01
N GLY A 21 -15.99 -25.20 -25.96
CA GLY A 21 -16.42 -23.82 -25.83
C GLY A 21 -15.26 -22.88 -25.40
N ALA A 22 -15.58 -21.60 -25.15
CA ALA A 22 -14.61 -20.56 -24.81
C ALA A 22 -13.82 -20.86 -23.52
N VAL A 23 -14.45 -21.49 -22.53
CA VAL A 23 -13.76 -21.91 -21.28
C VAL A 23 -12.73 -23.00 -21.58
N ALA A 24 -13.10 -24.01 -22.36
CA ALA A 24 -12.20 -25.08 -22.78
C ALA A 24 -11.01 -24.53 -23.58
N GLU A 25 -11.26 -23.59 -24.52
CA GLU A 25 -10.22 -22.91 -25.28
C GLU A 25 -9.18 -22.24 -24.36
N GLN A 26 -9.63 -21.45 -23.37
CA GLN A 26 -8.73 -20.80 -22.41
C GLN A 26 -7.88 -21.83 -21.65
N LYS A 27 -8.46 -22.95 -21.24
CA LYS A 27 -7.74 -24.03 -20.55
C LYS A 27 -6.73 -24.71 -21.46
N VAL A 28 -7.10 -24.99 -22.71
CA VAL A 28 -6.20 -25.55 -23.74
C VAL A 28 -4.98 -24.66 -23.95
N LEU A 29 -5.17 -23.35 -24.11
CA LEU A 29 -4.07 -22.41 -24.26
C LEU A 29 -3.12 -22.43 -23.07
N GLY A 30 -3.65 -22.48 -21.84
CA GLY A 30 -2.87 -22.61 -20.62
C GLY A 30 -2.06 -23.90 -20.55
N LEU A 31 -2.64 -25.04 -20.93
CA LEU A 31 -1.96 -26.33 -20.98
C LEU A 31 -0.85 -26.38 -22.04
N LEU A 32 -1.12 -25.81 -23.23
CA LEU A 32 -0.13 -25.70 -24.30
C LEU A 32 1.06 -24.81 -23.88
N SER A 33 0.81 -23.72 -23.18
CA SER A 33 1.88 -22.86 -22.67
C SER A 33 2.77 -23.54 -21.63
N ALA A 34 2.21 -24.52 -20.93
CA ALA A 34 2.94 -25.38 -19.98
C ALA A 34 3.62 -26.60 -20.65
N GLY A 35 3.58 -26.71 -21.98
CA GLY A 35 4.24 -27.76 -22.75
C GLY A 35 3.51 -29.11 -22.74
N ALA A 36 2.22 -29.15 -22.41
CA ALA A 36 1.42 -30.38 -22.44
C ALA A 36 1.07 -30.82 -23.87
N HIS A 37 0.91 -32.11 -24.09
CA HIS A 37 0.25 -32.66 -25.23
C HIS A 37 -1.25 -32.74 -25.00
N VAL A 38 -2.00 -31.86 -25.68
CA VAL A 38 -3.42 -31.65 -25.39
C VAL A 38 -4.29 -32.41 -26.40
N THR A 39 -5.19 -33.25 -25.88
CA THR A 39 -6.30 -33.85 -26.63
C THR A 39 -7.59 -33.14 -26.23
N VAL A 40 -8.37 -32.67 -27.21
CA VAL A 40 -9.69 -32.09 -26.99
C VAL A 40 -10.75 -33.06 -27.50
N VAL A 41 -11.75 -33.35 -26.67
CA VAL A 41 -12.89 -34.21 -27.02
C VAL A 41 -14.17 -33.37 -26.96
N SER A 42 -14.76 -33.04 -28.10
CA SER A 42 -15.98 -32.26 -28.18
C SER A 42 -16.65 -32.42 -29.56
N PRO A 43 -17.99 -32.52 -29.67
CA PRO A 43 -18.67 -32.50 -30.95
C PRO A 43 -18.52 -31.15 -31.66
N GLU A 44 -18.51 -30.05 -30.89
CA GLU A 44 -18.39 -28.68 -31.39
C GLU A 44 -17.19 -27.98 -30.78
N THR A 45 -16.58 -27.06 -31.53
CA THR A 45 -15.39 -26.34 -31.05
C THR A 45 -15.40 -24.89 -31.51
N THR A 46 -14.74 -24.01 -30.78
CA THR A 46 -14.46 -22.66 -31.23
C THR A 46 -13.60 -22.68 -32.52
N PRO A 47 -13.65 -21.61 -33.34
CA PRO A 47 -12.76 -21.48 -34.51
C PRO A 47 -11.29 -21.62 -34.12
N ARG A 48 -10.89 -21.07 -32.97
CA ARG A 48 -9.52 -21.10 -32.50
C ARG A 48 -9.03 -22.51 -32.17
N LEU A 49 -9.84 -23.34 -31.53
CA LEU A 49 -9.51 -24.75 -31.28
C LEU A 49 -9.41 -25.53 -32.61
N ALA A 50 -10.26 -25.22 -33.61
CA ALA A 50 -10.17 -25.83 -34.93
C ALA A 50 -8.87 -25.44 -35.66
N GLU A 51 -8.42 -24.19 -35.57
CA GLU A 51 -7.14 -23.72 -36.09
C GLU A 51 -5.96 -24.43 -35.42
N LEU A 52 -5.96 -24.56 -34.10
CA LEU A 52 -4.92 -25.27 -33.33
C LEU A 52 -4.83 -26.75 -33.73
N ALA A 53 -5.96 -27.38 -33.97
CA ALA A 53 -6.01 -28.76 -34.46
C ALA A 53 -5.47 -28.87 -35.91
N ALA A 54 -5.87 -27.98 -36.82
CA ALA A 54 -5.35 -27.92 -38.18
C ALA A 54 -3.82 -27.70 -38.21
N ALA A 55 -3.29 -26.91 -37.27
CA ALA A 55 -1.87 -26.67 -37.11
C ALA A 55 -1.11 -27.79 -36.37
N GLY A 56 -1.79 -28.91 -36.04
CA GLY A 56 -1.19 -30.05 -35.33
C GLY A 56 -0.75 -29.73 -33.88
N ARG A 57 -1.26 -28.63 -33.29
CA ARG A 57 -0.92 -28.21 -31.92
C ARG A 57 -1.71 -28.96 -30.85
N ILE A 58 -2.88 -29.50 -31.20
CA ILE A 58 -3.75 -30.32 -30.37
C ILE A 58 -4.28 -31.53 -31.16
N ASP A 59 -4.61 -32.63 -30.45
CA ASP A 59 -5.37 -33.76 -30.98
C ASP A 59 -6.87 -33.44 -30.74
N LEU A 60 -7.64 -33.28 -31.82
CA LEU A 60 -9.08 -32.94 -31.75
C LEU A 60 -9.93 -34.12 -32.15
N ARG A 61 -10.75 -34.64 -31.22
CA ARG A 61 -11.73 -35.71 -31.41
C ARG A 61 -13.13 -35.09 -31.50
N ARG A 62 -13.64 -34.92 -32.72
CA ARG A 62 -14.96 -34.32 -32.98
C ARG A 62 -16.09 -35.31 -32.71
N ARG A 63 -16.36 -35.59 -31.45
CA ARG A 63 -17.43 -36.45 -30.96
C ARG A 63 -17.69 -36.19 -29.49
N PRO A 64 -18.83 -36.65 -28.92
CA PRO A 64 -19.01 -36.70 -27.46
C PRO A 64 -17.93 -37.55 -26.77
N TYR A 65 -17.76 -37.30 -25.47
CA TYR A 65 -16.92 -38.06 -24.60
C TYR A 65 -17.32 -39.56 -24.59
N ARG A 66 -16.33 -40.42 -24.46
CA ARG A 66 -16.52 -41.87 -24.26
C ARG A 66 -15.55 -42.40 -23.23
N SER A 67 -15.97 -43.38 -22.43
CA SER A 67 -15.06 -44.07 -21.51
C SER A 67 -13.85 -44.61 -22.27
N GLY A 68 -12.65 -44.42 -21.69
CA GLY A 68 -11.37 -44.68 -22.33
C GLY A 68 -10.68 -43.42 -22.91
N ASP A 69 -11.36 -42.26 -22.98
CA ASP A 69 -10.74 -41.03 -23.46
C ASP A 69 -9.65 -40.51 -22.53
N LEU A 70 -9.72 -40.81 -21.23
CA LEU A 70 -8.73 -40.42 -20.24
C LEU A 70 -7.55 -41.36 -20.14
N ALA A 71 -7.58 -42.50 -20.80
CA ALA A 71 -6.50 -43.53 -20.70
C ALA A 71 -5.14 -42.93 -21.02
N GLY A 72 -4.19 -43.03 -20.08
CA GLY A 72 -2.84 -42.49 -20.18
C GLY A 72 -2.77 -40.93 -20.06
N ALA A 73 -3.84 -40.26 -19.71
CA ALA A 73 -3.80 -38.85 -19.37
C ALA A 73 -3.22 -38.67 -17.96
N TRP A 74 -2.48 -37.59 -17.77
CA TRP A 74 -1.99 -37.19 -16.46
C TRP A 74 -2.90 -36.19 -15.77
N LEU A 75 -3.59 -35.41 -16.61
CA LEU A 75 -4.50 -34.36 -16.17
C LEU A 75 -5.69 -34.28 -17.14
N ALA A 76 -6.89 -34.05 -16.60
CA ALA A 76 -8.08 -33.80 -17.39
C ALA A 76 -8.82 -32.54 -16.90
N ILE A 77 -9.49 -31.87 -17.85
CA ILE A 77 -10.40 -30.75 -17.56
C ILE A 77 -11.76 -31.07 -18.18
N ALA A 78 -12.81 -31.12 -17.36
CA ALA A 78 -14.19 -31.26 -17.80
C ALA A 78 -14.83 -29.89 -17.86
N GLY A 79 -15.00 -29.36 -19.08
CA GLY A 79 -15.59 -28.05 -19.35
C GLY A 79 -16.81 -28.19 -20.28
N THR A 80 -17.69 -29.15 -20.03
CA THR A 80 -18.95 -29.36 -20.74
C THR A 80 -20.15 -29.11 -19.82
N ASP A 81 -21.26 -28.64 -20.39
CA ASP A 81 -22.52 -28.44 -19.69
C ASP A 81 -23.30 -29.77 -19.49
N ASP A 82 -22.85 -30.86 -20.11
CA ASP A 82 -23.45 -32.20 -19.97
C ASP A 82 -23.06 -32.82 -18.63
N ARG A 83 -23.96 -32.79 -17.66
CA ARG A 83 -23.76 -33.37 -16.34
C ARG A 83 -23.54 -34.89 -16.36
N ALA A 84 -24.18 -35.60 -17.31
CA ALA A 84 -24.00 -37.05 -17.42
C ALA A 84 -22.59 -37.37 -17.93
N ALA A 85 -22.09 -36.61 -18.89
CA ALA A 85 -20.71 -36.71 -19.34
C ALA A 85 -19.71 -36.38 -18.20
N ASN A 86 -19.95 -35.31 -17.43
CA ASN A 86 -19.09 -34.93 -16.30
C ASN A 86 -19.02 -36.03 -15.23
N ALA A 87 -20.14 -36.67 -14.89
CA ALA A 87 -20.16 -37.79 -13.96
C ALA A 87 -19.34 -39.00 -14.45
N GLN A 88 -19.44 -39.31 -15.76
CA GLN A 88 -18.64 -40.41 -16.36
C GLN A 88 -17.14 -40.06 -16.39
N VAL A 89 -16.79 -38.81 -16.71
CA VAL A 89 -15.42 -38.27 -16.69
C VAL A 89 -14.84 -38.37 -15.29
N TRP A 90 -15.60 -38.01 -14.25
CA TRP A 90 -15.19 -38.15 -12.86
C TRP A 90 -14.94 -39.61 -12.48
N ALA A 91 -15.88 -40.51 -12.75
CA ALA A 91 -15.72 -41.91 -12.44
C ALA A 91 -14.53 -42.56 -13.15
N GLU A 92 -14.23 -42.14 -14.39
CA GLU A 92 -13.04 -42.59 -15.11
C GLU A 92 -11.76 -42.03 -14.50
N ALA A 93 -11.74 -40.73 -14.19
CA ALA A 93 -10.58 -40.03 -13.60
C ALA A 93 -10.16 -40.66 -12.27
N GLU A 94 -11.13 -40.94 -11.40
CA GLU A 94 -10.88 -41.64 -10.11
C GLU A 94 -10.29 -43.05 -10.31
N ARG A 95 -10.86 -43.80 -11.25
CA ARG A 95 -10.39 -45.18 -11.54
C ARG A 95 -8.98 -45.23 -12.12
N GLU A 96 -8.67 -44.25 -13.01
CA GLU A 96 -7.38 -44.20 -13.72
C GLU A 96 -6.32 -43.37 -12.96
N GLY A 97 -6.67 -42.72 -11.83
CA GLY A 97 -5.77 -41.84 -11.08
C GLY A 97 -5.40 -40.56 -11.82
N VAL A 98 -6.30 -40.03 -12.67
CA VAL A 98 -6.09 -38.84 -13.44
C VAL A 98 -6.51 -37.60 -12.62
N LEU A 99 -5.65 -36.58 -12.55
CA LEU A 99 -6.01 -35.33 -11.89
C LEU A 99 -7.11 -34.64 -12.71
N LEU A 100 -8.27 -34.37 -12.08
CA LEU A 100 -9.44 -33.77 -12.74
C LEU A 100 -9.77 -32.40 -12.17
N ASN A 101 -10.04 -31.45 -13.07
CA ASN A 101 -10.73 -30.19 -12.77
C ASN A 101 -12.06 -30.17 -13.52
N ALA A 102 -13.16 -30.31 -12.80
CA ALA A 102 -14.50 -30.10 -13.34
C ALA A 102 -14.87 -28.61 -13.20
N VAL A 103 -15.19 -27.96 -14.32
CA VAL A 103 -15.53 -26.54 -14.31
C VAL A 103 -16.88 -26.37 -13.63
N ASP A 104 -16.96 -25.44 -12.68
CA ASP A 104 -18.13 -25.11 -11.86
C ASP A 104 -18.68 -26.26 -10.99
N ASP A 105 -17.87 -27.30 -10.74
CA ASP A 105 -18.21 -28.45 -9.91
C ASP A 105 -17.05 -28.82 -8.98
N LEU A 106 -17.00 -28.17 -7.80
CA LEU A 106 -15.90 -28.32 -6.84
C LEU A 106 -15.86 -29.72 -6.19
N ASP A 107 -17.00 -30.39 -6.07
CA ASP A 107 -17.07 -31.70 -5.43
C ASP A 107 -16.43 -32.81 -6.29
N HIS A 108 -16.37 -32.58 -7.62
CA HIS A 108 -15.73 -33.45 -8.60
C HIS A 108 -14.38 -32.91 -9.09
N CYS A 109 -13.66 -32.17 -8.22
CA CYS A 109 -12.34 -31.64 -8.53
C CYS A 109 -11.26 -32.27 -7.65
N SER A 110 -10.26 -32.95 -8.24
CA SER A 110 -9.03 -33.29 -7.54
C SER A 110 -8.04 -32.12 -7.46
N PHE A 111 -8.17 -31.11 -8.31
CA PHE A 111 -7.45 -29.85 -8.23
C PHE A 111 -8.31 -28.68 -8.75
N ILE A 112 -7.94 -27.46 -8.37
CA ILE A 112 -8.59 -26.24 -8.86
C ILE A 112 -7.61 -25.38 -9.67
N ALA A 113 -8.11 -24.70 -10.70
CA ALA A 113 -7.31 -23.76 -11.49
C ALA A 113 -7.33 -22.37 -10.82
N PRO A 114 -6.18 -21.85 -10.33
CA PRO A 114 -6.11 -20.54 -9.69
C PRO A 114 -6.14 -19.39 -10.72
N ALA A 115 -6.33 -18.17 -10.23
CA ALA A 115 -6.03 -16.97 -11.01
C ALA A 115 -4.50 -16.79 -11.07
N ILE A 116 -3.92 -16.72 -12.28
CA ILE A 116 -2.47 -16.74 -12.48
C ILE A 116 -2.00 -15.40 -13.01
N HIS A 117 -0.93 -14.85 -12.40
CA HIS A 117 -0.09 -13.80 -12.96
C HIS A 117 1.27 -14.40 -13.34
N ARG A 118 1.76 -14.07 -14.54
CA ARG A 118 3.09 -14.45 -15.02
C ARG A 118 3.81 -13.25 -15.57
N GLU A 119 5.07 -13.11 -15.16
CA GLU A 119 5.99 -12.13 -15.69
C GLU A 119 7.38 -12.79 -15.79
N GLY A 120 7.84 -13.08 -17.01
CA GLY A 120 9.00 -13.95 -17.23
C GLY A 120 8.83 -15.30 -16.54
N ASP A 121 9.83 -15.73 -15.78
CA ASP A 121 9.79 -16.98 -15.01
C ASP A 121 9.06 -16.87 -13.67
N ILE A 122 8.66 -15.64 -13.25
CA ILE A 122 7.90 -15.45 -12.03
C ILE A 122 6.43 -15.84 -12.29
N THR A 123 5.92 -16.76 -11.50
CA THR A 123 4.51 -17.15 -11.54
C THR A 123 3.89 -17.02 -10.14
N VAL A 124 2.80 -16.25 -10.05
CA VAL A 124 2.00 -16.14 -8.83
C VAL A 124 0.61 -16.70 -9.08
N ALA A 125 0.20 -17.68 -8.27
CA ALA A 125 -1.11 -18.31 -8.34
C ALA A 125 -1.97 -17.90 -7.14
N VAL A 126 -3.16 -17.37 -7.38
CA VAL A 126 -4.09 -16.90 -6.35
C VAL A 126 -5.34 -17.78 -6.36
N SER A 127 -5.63 -18.42 -5.23
CA SER A 127 -6.82 -19.23 -5.04
C SER A 127 -7.64 -18.72 -3.86
N THR A 128 -8.95 -18.76 -4.00
CA THR A 128 -9.93 -18.55 -2.92
C THR A 128 -10.68 -19.83 -2.59
N SER A 129 -10.11 -21.00 -2.95
CA SER A 129 -10.73 -22.33 -2.79
C SER A 129 -12.13 -22.41 -3.41
N GLY A 130 -12.32 -21.77 -4.57
CA GLY A 130 -13.61 -21.70 -5.27
C GLY A 130 -14.63 -20.71 -4.68
N LYS A 131 -14.36 -20.09 -3.51
CA LYS A 131 -15.34 -19.23 -2.82
C LYS A 131 -15.60 -17.90 -3.54
N SER A 132 -14.61 -17.32 -4.19
CA SER A 132 -14.78 -16.03 -4.87
C SER A 132 -13.80 -15.84 -6.04
N PRO A 133 -14.18 -16.24 -7.26
CA PRO A 133 -13.37 -16.00 -8.46
C PRO A 133 -13.07 -14.52 -8.69
N ALA A 134 -14.03 -13.63 -8.40
CA ALA A 134 -13.85 -12.18 -8.53
C ALA A 134 -12.76 -11.64 -7.58
N LEU A 135 -12.73 -12.10 -6.32
CA LEU A 135 -11.68 -11.73 -5.38
C LEU A 135 -10.31 -12.26 -5.84
N ALA A 136 -10.23 -13.51 -6.30
CA ALA A 136 -8.99 -14.07 -6.84
C ALA A 136 -8.48 -13.25 -8.03
N ALA A 137 -9.36 -12.83 -8.95
CA ALA A 137 -9.02 -11.98 -10.08
C ALA A 137 -8.52 -10.59 -9.64
N ARG A 138 -9.15 -9.98 -8.64
CA ARG A 138 -8.72 -8.69 -8.06
C ARG A 138 -7.34 -8.79 -7.40
N LEU A 139 -7.11 -9.84 -6.60
CA LEU A 139 -5.81 -10.08 -5.97
C LEU A 139 -4.72 -10.29 -7.04
N ARG A 140 -5.00 -11.07 -8.08
CA ARG A 140 -4.10 -11.22 -9.23
C ARG A 140 -3.74 -9.88 -9.89
N GLN A 141 -4.72 -8.98 -10.09
CA GLN A 141 -4.47 -7.64 -10.62
C GLN A 141 -3.60 -6.78 -9.70
N ARG A 142 -3.74 -6.92 -8.38
CA ARG A 142 -2.87 -6.24 -7.40
C ARG A 142 -1.44 -6.77 -7.49
N VAL A 143 -1.27 -8.09 -7.54
CA VAL A 143 0.03 -8.73 -7.72
C VAL A 143 0.72 -8.28 -9.02
N ALA A 144 -0.02 -8.16 -10.12
CA ALA A 144 0.51 -7.69 -11.41
C ALA A 144 1.07 -6.24 -11.37
N ARG A 145 0.74 -5.45 -10.35
CA ARG A 145 1.34 -4.12 -10.15
C ARG A 145 2.65 -4.16 -9.36
N LEU A 146 2.89 -5.25 -8.64
CA LEU A 146 4.07 -5.45 -7.79
C LEU A 146 5.14 -6.29 -8.48
N VAL A 147 4.71 -7.18 -9.38
CA VAL A 147 5.59 -8.09 -10.12
C VAL A 147 5.48 -7.75 -11.60
N GLY A 148 6.44 -6.99 -12.09
CA GLY A 148 6.49 -6.49 -13.45
C GLY A 148 7.80 -6.89 -14.16
N PRO A 149 8.08 -6.26 -15.33
CA PRO A 149 9.25 -6.61 -16.15
C PRO A 149 10.61 -6.42 -15.45
N ALA A 150 10.69 -5.53 -14.44
CA ALA A 150 11.92 -5.34 -13.69
C ALA A 150 12.21 -6.53 -12.76
N GLU A 151 11.19 -7.01 -12.05
CA GLU A 151 11.29 -8.18 -11.18
C GLU A 151 11.61 -9.44 -12.00
N ALA A 152 11.05 -9.58 -13.21
CA ALA A 152 11.39 -10.69 -14.12
C ALA A 152 12.86 -10.65 -14.53
N ARG A 153 13.36 -9.48 -14.98
CA ARG A 153 14.79 -9.31 -15.35
C ARG A 153 15.73 -9.53 -14.17
N LEU A 154 15.34 -9.09 -12.96
CA LEU A 154 16.10 -9.37 -11.75
C LEU A 154 16.16 -10.88 -11.48
N CYS A 155 15.03 -11.58 -11.62
CA CYS A 155 14.97 -13.04 -11.47
C CYS A 155 15.91 -13.76 -12.44
N ASP A 156 15.94 -13.34 -13.71
CA ASP A 156 16.85 -13.87 -14.74
C ASP A 156 18.31 -13.62 -14.35
N LEU A 157 18.67 -12.40 -13.98
CA LEU A 157 20.01 -12.00 -13.54
C LEU A 157 20.49 -12.87 -12.36
N LEU A 158 19.64 -13.02 -11.33
CA LEU A 158 19.96 -13.83 -10.16
C LEU A 158 20.11 -15.31 -10.53
N GLY A 159 19.31 -15.80 -11.48
CA GLY A 159 19.43 -17.15 -12.03
C GLY A 159 20.77 -17.40 -12.72
N GLU A 160 21.20 -16.44 -13.57
CA GLU A 160 22.50 -16.48 -14.27
C GLU A 160 23.69 -16.46 -13.30
N MET A 161 23.63 -15.63 -12.26
CA MET A 161 24.70 -15.49 -11.27
C MET A 161 24.76 -16.62 -10.23
N ARG A 162 23.72 -17.46 -10.15
CA ARG A 162 23.60 -18.50 -9.13
C ARG A 162 24.78 -19.48 -9.06
N PRO A 163 25.32 -20.00 -10.20
CA PRO A 163 26.47 -20.91 -10.16
C PRO A 163 27.74 -20.20 -9.65
N GLU A 164 27.97 -18.98 -10.06
CA GLU A 164 29.12 -18.17 -9.66
C GLU A 164 29.09 -17.87 -8.16
N LEU A 165 27.93 -17.38 -7.65
CA LEU A 165 27.76 -17.10 -6.25
C LEU A 165 27.88 -18.35 -5.38
N ALA A 166 27.44 -19.51 -5.87
CA ALA A 166 27.61 -20.78 -5.17
C ALA A 166 29.10 -21.18 -5.05
N ALA A 167 29.92 -20.83 -6.04
CA ALA A 167 31.38 -21.07 -5.99
C ALA A 167 32.10 -20.07 -5.07
N ARG A 168 31.67 -18.81 -5.05
CA ARG A 168 32.29 -17.74 -4.25
C ARG A 168 31.92 -17.82 -2.75
N VAL A 169 30.70 -18.30 -2.42
CA VAL A 169 30.16 -18.47 -1.06
C VAL A 169 29.67 -19.92 -0.90
N PRO A 170 30.58 -20.88 -0.60
CA PRO A 170 30.22 -22.29 -0.49
C PRO A 170 29.26 -22.61 0.65
N ASP A 171 29.34 -21.88 1.78
CA ASP A 171 28.43 -22.09 2.91
C ASP A 171 26.98 -21.76 2.52
N SER A 172 26.07 -22.68 2.78
CA SER A 172 24.67 -22.56 2.38
C SER A 172 23.91 -21.51 3.17
N HIS A 173 24.30 -21.30 4.43
CA HIS A 173 23.62 -20.33 5.31
C HIS A 173 24.04 -18.90 4.98
N GLU A 174 25.36 -18.69 4.82
CA GLU A 174 25.91 -17.39 4.37
C GLU A 174 25.38 -17.03 3.00
N ARG A 175 25.33 -17.97 2.06
CA ARG A 175 24.77 -17.77 0.73
C ARG A 175 23.28 -17.41 0.76
N THR A 176 22.49 -18.00 1.65
CA THR A 176 21.09 -17.65 1.83
C THR A 176 20.94 -16.21 2.35
N ALA A 177 21.74 -15.82 3.34
CA ALA A 177 21.76 -14.45 3.85
C ALA A 177 22.18 -13.45 2.77
N LEU A 178 23.17 -13.80 1.94
CA LEU A 178 23.62 -12.99 0.79
C LEU A 178 22.47 -12.78 -0.22
N TRP A 179 21.72 -13.84 -0.56
CA TRP A 179 20.57 -13.73 -1.47
C TRP A 179 19.53 -12.74 -0.98
N TYR A 180 19.18 -12.76 0.30
CA TYR A 180 18.25 -11.78 0.87
C TYR A 180 18.83 -10.37 0.83
N ARG A 181 20.12 -10.18 1.13
CA ARG A 181 20.75 -8.86 1.03
C ARG A 181 20.73 -8.31 -0.40
N ILE A 182 20.98 -9.15 -1.41
CA ILE A 182 20.91 -8.74 -2.81
C ILE A 182 19.49 -8.35 -3.20
N VAL A 183 18.47 -9.17 -2.87
CA VAL A 183 17.07 -8.91 -3.20
C VAL A 183 16.53 -7.66 -2.50
N ASP A 184 16.97 -7.42 -1.26
CA ASP A 184 16.53 -6.29 -0.45
C ASP A 184 17.38 -5.02 -0.68
N SER A 185 18.38 -5.06 -1.58
CA SER A 185 19.23 -3.93 -1.90
C SER A 185 18.67 -3.04 -3.01
N ASP A 186 19.48 -2.06 -3.41
CA ASP A 186 19.22 -1.15 -4.52
C ASP A 186 19.47 -1.75 -5.92
N VAL A 187 19.87 -3.01 -6.03
CA VAL A 187 20.09 -3.72 -7.30
C VAL A 187 18.87 -3.63 -8.22
N ILE A 188 17.65 -3.72 -7.68
CA ILE A 188 16.41 -3.60 -8.46
C ILE A 188 16.30 -2.23 -9.17
N GLU A 189 16.85 -1.16 -8.60
CA GLU A 189 16.80 0.18 -9.22
C GLU A 189 17.71 0.27 -10.47
N PHE A 190 18.83 -0.42 -10.48
CA PHE A 190 19.67 -0.56 -11.69
C PHE A 190 18.91 -1.32 -12.78
N VAL A 191 18.25 -2.44 -12.42
CA VAL A 191 17.44 -3.24 -13.35
C VAL A 191 16.26 -2.42 -13.91
N ARG A 192 15.59 -1.60 -13.09
CA ARG A 192 14.50 -0.71 -13.52
C ARG A 192 14.94 0.30 -14.55
N ARG A 193 16.16 0.83 -14.41
CA ARG A 193 16.77 1.76 -15.37
C ARG A 193 17.34 1.07 -16.61
N GLY A 194 17.36 -0.27 -16.65
CA GLY A 194 17.94 -1.06 -17.72
C GLY A 194 19.47 -1.19 -17.64
N ASP A 195 20.08 -0.76 -16.56
CA ASP A 195 21.52 -0.82 -16.29
C ASP A 195 21.88 -2.18 -15.69
N MET A 196 22.00 -3.18 -16.56
CA MET A 196 22.31 -4.55 -16.14
C MET A 196 23.78 -4.74 -15.74
N GLU A 197 24.68 -3.90 -16.24
CA GLU A 197 26.10 -3.91 -15.86
C GLU A 197 26.26 -3.37 -14.45
N GLY A 198 25.70 -2.20 -14.16
CA GLY A 198 25.69 -1.62 -12.81
C GLY A 198 24.98 -2.52 -11.79
N ALA A 199 23.93 -3.26 -12.20
CA ALA A 199 23.29 -4.26 -11.33
C ALA A 199 24.26 -5.41 -10.96
N ARG A 200 25.05 -5.91 -11.91
CA ARG A 200 26.07 -6.95 -11.66
C ARG A 200 27.19 -6.43 -10.76
N GLU A 201 27.73 -5.24 -11.05
CA GLU A 201 28.76 -4.61 -10.24
C GLU A 201 28.28 -4.44 -8.79
N ARG A 202 27.03 -3.98 -8.59
CA ARG A 202 26.46 -3.81 -7.26
C ARG A 202 26.32 -5.13 -6.51
N ILE A 203 25.96 -6.22 -7.19
CA ILE A 203 25.93 -7.57 -6.60
C ILE A 203 27.35 -7.99 -6.19
N ASP A 204 28.37 -7.73 -7.04
CA ASP A 204 29.76 -8.06 -6.75
C ASP A 204 30.33 -7.31 -5.55
N GLU A 205 29.94 -6.03 -5.37
CA GLU A 205 30.25 -5.25 -4.18
C GLU A 205 29.69 -5.92 -2.92
N LEU A 206 28.37 -6.27 -2.93
CA LEU A 206 27.71 -6.92 -1.81
C LEU A 206 28.33 -8.27 -1.43
N VAL A 207 28.82 -9.03 -2.43
CA VAL A 207 29.59 -10.27 -2.20
C VAL A 207 30.95 -10.00 -1.58
N SER A 208 31.60 -8.90 -1.96
CA SER A 208 32.95 -8.55 -1.48
C SER A 208 32.94 -7.97 -0.08
N GLU A 209 31.92 -7.20 0.27
CA GLU A 209 31.66 -6.69 1.63
C GLU A 209 31.55 -7.82 2.66
N ASP A 210 31.06 -8.99 2.28
CA ASP A 210 30.92 -10.15 3.16
C ASP A 210 32.26 -10.82 3.52
N LYS A 211 33.25 -10.71 2.65
CA LYS A 211 34.60 -11.27 2.88
C LYS A 211 35.45 -10.39 3.83
N GLY A 212 35.05 -9.13 4.04
CA GLY A 212 35.75 -8.17 4.92
C GLY A 212 35.31 -8.21 6.38
N SER A 213 34.27 -8.96 6.75
CA SER A 213 33.68 -8.94 8.09
C SER A 213 34.24 -9.97 9.08
N VAL A 214 35.34 -10.64 8.75
CA VAL A 214 36.10 -11.43 9.74
C VAL A 214 37.11 -10.50 10.40
N GLY A 215 36.68 -9.81 11.44
CA GLY A 215 37.56 -9.14 12.41
C GLY A 215 37.90 -7.68 12.10
N LEU A 216 36.92 -6.79 11.97
CA LEU A 216 37.14 -5.34 12.11
C LEU A 216 36.06 -4.72 13.00
N GLU A 217 36.52 -4.12 14.11
CA GLU A 217 35.73 -3.22 14.94
C GLU A 217 35.07 -2.17 14.03
N VAL A 218 33.74 -2.07 14.15
CA VAL A 218 32.96 -1.05 13.44
C VAL A 218 33.45 0.34 13.87
N PRO A 219 34.01 1.18 12.98
CA PRO A 219 34.26 2.57 13.31
C PRO A 219 32.92 3.24 13.61
N ARG A 220 32.75 3.77 14.81
CA ARG A 220 31.63 4.63 15.17
C ARG A 220 31.67 5.89 14.30
N LEU A 221 30.98 5.86 13.16
CA LEU A 221 30.71 7.06 12.37
C LEU A 221 29.78 7.95 13.18
N LYS A 222 30.29 9.10 13.62
CA LYS A 222 29.46 10.17 14.15
C LYS A 222 28.50 10.60 13.04
N PRO A 223 27.17 10.65 13.28
CA PRO A 223 26.23 11.11 12.27
C PRO A 223 26.49 12.58 11.95
N GLY A 224 26.79 12.86 10.69
CA GLY A 224 26.76 14.21 10.16
C GLY A 224 25.30 14.64 9.93
N PRO A 225 24.97 15.93 10.00
CA PRO A 225 23.60 16.40 9.81
C PRO A 225 23.21 16.15 8.33
N GLY A 226 22.19 15.30 8.09
CA GLY A 226 21.54 15.17 6.80
C GLY A 226 21.69 13.87 6.01
N THR A 227 22.30 12.81 6.54
CA THR A 227 22.36 11.52 5.86
C THR A 227 21.19 10.62 6.26
N ALA A 228 20.30 10.35 5.30
CA ALA A 228 19.30 9.29 5.43
C ALA A 228 20.02 7.94 5.63
N LEU A 229 19.67 7.24 6.71
CA LEU A 229 20.14 5.87 6.93
C LEU A 229 19.52 4.96 5.87
N PRO A 230 20.28 4.01 5.28
CA PRO A 230 19.72 3.05 4.34
C PRO A 230 18.65 2.20 5.02
N LEU A 231 17.59 1.89 4.27
CA LEU A 231 16.55 0.94 4.66
C LEU A 231 17.21 -0.40 5.08
N ARG A 232 17.33 -0.64 6.37
CA ARG A 232 17.61 -1.98 6.85
C ARG A 232 16.34 -2.80 6.70
N ALA A 233 16.41 -3.85 5.89
CA ALA A 233 15.39 -4.88 5.84
C ALA A 233 15.05 -5.34 7.26
N VAL A 234 13.75 -5.31 7.60
CA VAL A 234 13.24 -5.85 8.86
C VAL A 234 13.25 -7.37 8.72
N THR A 235 14.36 -8.00 9.08
CA THR A 235 14.41 -9.45 9.20
C THR A 235 13.63 -9.86 10.44
N HIS A 236 12.57 -10.64 10.25
CA HIS A 236 11.90 -11.36 11.33
C HIS A 236 12.91 -12.27 12.03
N ARG A 237 13.43 -11.84 13.19
CA ARG A 237 14.11 -12.75 14.11
C ARG A 237 13.05 -13.55 14.85
N ALA A 238 13.00 -14.85 14.57
CA ALA A 238 12.39 -15.81 15.48
C ALA A 238 13.08 -15.67 16.85
N HIS A 239 12.29 -15.47 17.91
CA HIS A 239 12.78 -15.44 19.28
C HIS A 239 13.47 -16.77 19.63
N SER A 240 14.79 -16.78 19.69
CA SER A 240 15.53 -17.75 20.49
C SER A 240 15.93 -17.05 21.79
N SER A 241 15.24 -17.43 22.86
CA SER A 241 15.55 -17.04 24.23
C SER A 241 16.82 -17.76 24.68
N GLU A 242 17.94 -17.10 24.55
CA GLU A 242 19.15 -17.37 25.39
C GLU A 242 20.23 -16.37 24.97
N TRP A 243 20.70 -15.59 25.93
CA TRP A 243 21.78 -14.59 25.98
C TRP A 243 21.31 -13.14 26.14
N GLY A 244 21.39 -12.66 27.36
CA GLY A 244 21.06 -11.32 27.77
C GLY A 244 22.01 -10.26 27.24
N HIS A 245 21.58 -9.53 26.26
CA HIS A 245 21.78 -8.15 25.85
C HIS A 245 21.06 -8.00 24.48
N SER A 246 19.74 -7.83 24.50
CA SER A 246 18.97 -7.51 23.29
C SER A 246 19.36 -6.09 22.85
N GLU A 247 19.74 -5.92 21.58
CA GLU A 247 19.82 -4.59 20.97
C GLU A 247 18.46 -3.89 21.18
N PRO A 248 18.46 -2.59 21.51
CA PRO A 248 17.21 -1.86 21.65
C PRO A 248 16.41 -1.93 20.35
N GLY A 249 15.11 -2.11 20.47
CA GLY A 249 14.18 -2.01 19.35
C GLY A 249 14.17 -0.60 18.76
N VAL A 250 13.38 -0.38 17.73
CA VAL A 250 13.30 0.89 17.00
C VAL A 250 11.90 1.46 17.09
N VAL A 251 11.78 2.80 17.20
CA VAL A 251 10.50 3.51 17.13
C VAL A 251 10.35 4.23 15.79
N TYR A 252 9.27 3.96 15.07
CA TYR A 252 8.90 4.70 13.86
C TYR A 252 7.75 5.65 14.16
N LEU A 253 7.96 6.96 13.98
CA LEU A 253 6.88 7.95 13.99
C LEU A 253 6.31 8.04 12.57
N VAL A 254 5.18 7.42 12.34
CA VAL A 254 4.58 7.29 11.00
C VAL A 254 3.38 8.21 10.85
N GLY A 255 3.38 9.04 9.81
CA GLY A 255 2.21 9.84 9.44
C GLY A 255 1.14 9.00 8.75
N ALA A 256 -0.03 8.94 9.35
CA ALA A 256 -1.18 8.17 8.86
C ALA A 256 -1.96 8.88 7.73
N GLY A 257 -1.61 10.14 7.41
CA GLY A 257 -2.43 10.96 6.53
C GLY A 257 -3.63 11.60 7.24
N PRO A 258 -4.43 12.40 6.52
CA PRO A 258 -5.46 13.28 7.08
C PRO A 258 -6.80 12.59 7.39
N GLY A 259 -6.97 11.31 7.07
CA GLY A 259 -8.22 10.57 7.26
C GLY A 259 -8.39 9.43 6.26
N ASP A 260 -8.35 9.71 4.96
CA ASP A 260 -8.36 8.68 3.91
C ASP A 260 -7.16 7.73 4.08
N PRO A 261 -7.38 6.43 4.31
CA PRO A 261 -6.30 5.45 4.47
C PRO A 261 -5.43 5.32 3.23
N GLY A 262 -5.92 5.69 2.05
CA GLY A 262 -5.14 5.73 0.81
C GLY A 262 -4.07 6.81 0.77
N LEU A 263 -4.06 7.73 1.75
CA LEU A 263 -3.09 8.82 1.87
C LEU A 263 -1.93 8.52 2.84
N ILE A 264 -1.84 7.31 3.37
CA ILE A 264 -0.60 6.84 4.01
C ILE A 264 0.49 6.67 2.94
N THR A 265 1.74 6.96 3.29
CA THR A 265 2.85 6.69 2.36
C THR A 265 3.10 5.19 2.23
N VAL A 266 3.65 4.75 1.09
CA VAL A 266 4.03 3.35 0.87
C VAL A 266 4.96 2.86 1.99
N GLU A 267 6.00 3.63 2.30
CA GLU A 267 6.93 3.32 3.38
C GLU A 267 6.24 3.22 4.74
N GLY A 268 5.32 4.15 5.06
CA GLY A 268 4.56 4.11 6.30
C GLY A 268 3.71 2.86 6.44
N LEU A 269 3.09 2.40 5.35
CA LEU A 269 2.29 1.19 5.33
C LEU A 269 3.15 -0.08 5.49
N GLU A 270 4.32 -0.13 4.85
CA GLU A 270 5.25 -1.26 4.96
C GLU A 270 5.78 -1.42 6.39
N ILE A 271 6.18 -0.31 7.02
CA ILE A 271 6.62 -0.29 8.41
C ILE A 271 5.48 -0.71 9.35
N LEU A 272 4.27 -0.21 9.12
CA LEU A 272 3.10 -0.58 9.93
C LEU A 272 2.81 -2.08 9.87
N ARG A 273 2.98 -2.72 8.71
CA ARG A 273 2.82 -4.16 8.50
C ARG A 273 3.89 -5.02 9.15
N SER A 274 4.97 -4.42 9.62
CA SER A 274 6.06 -5.10 10.33
C SER A 274 6.12 -4.78 11.82
N ALA A 275 5.16 -4.04 12.36
CA ALA A 275 5.14 -3.58 13.74
C ALA A 275 4.86 -4.71 14.74
N ASP A 276 5.61 -4.73 15.86
CA ASP A 276 5.26 -5.52 17.03
C ASP A 276 4.27 -4.77 17.94
N VAL A 277 4.35 -3.43 17.94
CA VAL A 277 3.49 -2.54 18.73
C VAL A 277 3.05 -1.36 17.89
N VAL A 278 1.75 -1.07 17.87
CA VAL A 278 1.17 0.14 17.24
C VAL A 278 0.56 1.03 18.30
N VAL A 279 1.13 2.22 18.47
CA VAL A 279 0.62 3.26 19.38
C VAL A 279 -0.05 4.34 18.53
N TYR A 280 -1.36 4.55 18.68
CA TYR A 280 -2.12 5.39 17.76
C TYR A 280 -3.12 6.30 18.47
N ASP A 281 -3.45 7.42 17.83
CA ASP A 281 -4.42 8.41 18.31
C ASP A 281 -5.77 8.35 17.58
N ARG A 282 -6.71 9.22 17.99
CA ARG A 282 -8.09 9.26 17.47
C ARG A 282 -8.20 9.64 16.00
N LEU A 283 -7.24 10.37 15.44
CA LEU A 283 -7.30 10.85 14.06
C LEU A 283 -6.84 9.83 13.04
N VAL A 284 -6.32 8.70 13.50
CA VAL A 284 -5.90 7.60 12.65
C VAL A 284 -7.11 6.80 12.16
N ALA A 285 -7.22 6.57 10.86
CA ALA A 285 -8.26 5.71 10.30
C ALA A 285 -8.19 4.29 10.88
N PRO A 286 -9.28 3.74 11.45
CA PRO A 286 -9.25 2.42 12.09
C PRO A 286 -8.75 1.30 11.19
N VAL A 287 -9.02 1.37 9.88
CA VAL A 287 -8.56 0.38 8.90
C VAL A 287 -7.04 0.32 8.80
N LEU A 288 -6.32 1.44 9.00
CA LEU A 288 -4.85 1.41 9.03
C LEU A 288 -4.33 0.62 10.23
N VAL A 289 -4.98 0.73 11.40
CA VAL A 289 -4.57 -0.03 12.58
C VAL A 289 -4.71 -1.54 12.36
N THR A 290 -5.63 -1.96 11.48
CA THR A 290 -5.83 -3.37 11.12
C THR A 290 -4.80 -3.89 10.11
N GLU A 291 -4.02 -3.00 9.47
CA GLU A 291 -2.90 -3.40 8.59
C GLU A 291 -1.70 -3.96 9.37
N ALA A 292 -1.57 -3.64 10.66
CA ALA A 292 -0.55 -4.25 11.51
C ALA A 292 -0.76 -5.76 11.68
N PRO A 293 0.31 -6.55 11.91
CA PRO A 293 0.21 -8.00 12.10
C PRO A 293 -0.85 -8.39 13.14
N PRO A 294 -1.54 -9.53 13.00
CA PRO A 294 -2.56 -9.97 13.97
C PRO A 294 -2.05 -10.06 15.41
N GLY A 295 -0.77 -10.41 15.60
CA GLY A 295 -0.11 -10.51 16.91
C GLY A 295 0.42 -9.18 17.46
N ALA A 296 0.36 -8.08 16.71
CA ALA A 296 0.87 -6.79 17.16
C ALA A 296 0.01 -6.23 18.32
N GLU A 297 0.67 -5.72 19.34
CA GLU A 297 0.02 -4.96 20.43
C GLU A 297 -0.54 -3.65 19.86
N ARG A 298 -1.80 -3.31 20.16
CA ARG A 298 -2.46 -2.08 19.72
C ARG A 298 -2.81 -1.22 20.90
N VAL A 299 -2.15 -0.06 21.03
CA VAL A 299 -2.30 0.85 22.17
C VAL A 299 -2.92 2.16 21.70
N PHE A 300 -4.16 2.42 22.12
CA PHE A 300 -4.83 3.68 21.86
C PHE A 300 -4.42 4.72 22.90
N VAL A 301 -3.87 5.87 22.46
CA VAL A 301 -3.42 6.97 23.32
C VAL A 301 -4.18 8.28 23.11
N GLY A 302 -5.26 8.25 22.30
CA GLY A 302 -6.10 9.42 22.01
C GLY A 302 -7.05 9.78 23.18
N LYS A 303 -7.48 11.05 23.24
CA LYS A 303 -8.51 11.50 24.18
C LYS A 303 -9.86 10.87 23.82
N ARG A 304 -10.52 10.24 24.79
CA ARG A 304 -11.87 9.70 24.62
C ARG A 304 -12.92 10.82 24.81
N PRO A 305 -13.92 10.94 23.92
CA PRO A 305 -14.90 12.05 23.98
C PRO A 305 -15.80 12.07 25.21
N HIS A 306 -16.01 10.93 25.89
CA HIS A 306 -16.93 10.79 27.02
C HIS A 306 -16.27 9.97 28.15
N GLY A 307 -15.52 10.63 29.00
CA GLY A 307 -15.21 10.36 30.40
C GLY A 307 -15.13 8.89 30.86
N GLY A 308 -14.28 8.06 30.29
CA GLY A 308 -14.07 6.69 30.74
C GLY A 308 -12.66 6.18 30.48
N GLY A 309 -11.67 6.74 31.18
CA GLY A 309 -10.25 6.37 31.10
C GLY A 309 -9.37 7.62 31.20
N ALA A 310 -8.26 7.53 31.94
CA ALA A 310 -7.31 8.62 32.02
C ALA A 310 -6.77 8.94 30.63
N ASN A 311 -6.85 10.23 30.21
CA ASN A 311 -6.11 10.70 29.06
C ASN A 311 -4.63 10.58 29.39
N LEU A 312 -3.88 9.79 28.62
CA LEU A 312 -2.44 9.72 28.81
C LEU A 312 -1.80 11.10 28.59
N ALA A 313 -1.02 11.56 29.56
CA ALA A 313 -0.20 12.74 29.39
C ALA A 313 0.88 12.46 28.33
N GLN A 314 1.46 13.54 27.74
CA GLN A 314 2.51 13.34 26.72
C GLN A 314 3.71 12.55 27.29
N ASP A 315 4.07 12.80 28.53
CA ASP A 315 5.17 12.09 29.20
C ASP A 315 4.89 10.60 29.37
N GLU A 316 3.62 10.22 29.59
CA GLU A 316 3.23 8.81 29.67
C GLU A 316 3.31 8.13 28.30
N ILE A 317 2.94 8.84 27.22
CA ILE A 317 3.12 8.35 25.85
C ILE A 317 4.60 8.17 25.54
N ASN A 318 5.44 9.15 25.88
CA ASN A 318 6.88 9.10 25.68
C ASN A 318 7.50 7.92 26.45
N ALA A 319 7.10 7.72 27.71
CA ALA A 319 7.55 6.60 28.54
C ALA A 319 7.14 5.25 27.97
N LEU A 320 5.92 5.14 27.44
CA LEU A 320 5.41 3.94 26.77
C LEU A 320 6.24 3.57 25.54
N LEU A 321 6.54 4.54 24.68
CA LEU A 321 7.37 4.32 23.48
C LEU A 321 8.76 3.82 23.85
N VAL A 322 9.40 4.46 24.82
CA VAL A 322 10.73 4.09 25.34
C VAL A 322 10.71 2.68 25.94
N GLU A 323 9.72 2.38 26.76
CA GLU A 323 9.60 1.09 27.46
C GLU A 323 9.45 -0.06 26.44
N ARG A 324 8.58 0.08 25.46
CA ARG A 324 8.37 -0.95 24.42
C ARG A 324 9.62 -1.16 23.56
N ALA A 325 10.30 -0.09 23.16
CA ALA A 325 11.53 -0.18 22.38
C ALA A 325 12.68 -0.83 23.20
N ARG A 326 12.82 -0.53 24.49
CA ARG A 326 13.82 -1.18 25.35
C ARG A 326 13.65 -2.70 25.48
N ARG A 327 12.46 -3.20 25.21
CA ARG A 327 12.18 -4.65 25.13
C ARG A 327 12.59 -5.28 23.80
N GLY A 328 13.23 -4.54 22.91
CA GLY A 328 13.67 -5.02 21.58
C GLY A 328 12.56 -5.02 20.51
N LEU A 329 11.41 -4.36 20.75
CA LEU A 329 10.27 -4.37 19.87
C LEU A 329 10.34 -3.28 18.80
N THR A 330 9.80 -3.57 17.62
CA THR A 330 9.53 -2.59 16.58
C THR A 330 8.22 -1.85 16.89
N VAL A 331 8.35 -0.59 17.31
CA VAL A 331 7.22 0.24 17.74
C VAL A 331 6.85 1.21 16.64
N VAL A 332 5.59 1.21 16.21
CA VAL A 332 5.04 2.20 15.29
C VAL A 332 4.16 3.18 16.07
N ARG A 333 4.61 4.43 16.17
CA ARG A 333 3.78 5.54 16.62
C ARG A 333 3.04 6.11 15.42
N LEU A 334 1.80 5.69 15.22
CA LEU A 334 0.96 6.09 14.08
C LEU A 334 0.18 7.35 14.45
N LYS A 335 0.40 8.45 13.71
CA LYS A 335 -0.12 9.80 14.02
C LYS A 335 -0.95 10.33 12.84
N GLY A 336 -2.11 10.92 13.13
CA GLY A 336 -2.91 11.60 12.10
C GLY A 336 -2.11 12.71 11.40
N GLY A 337 -2.26 12.83 10.07
CA GLY A 337 -1.53 13.79 9.26
C GLY A 337 -0.03 13.50 9.14
N TYR A 338 0.80 14.48 9.48
CA TYR A 338 2.27 14.39 9.49
C TYR A 338 2.79 14.62 10.92
N PRO A 339 3.64 13.75 11.47
CA PRO A 339 4.08 13.81 12.87
C PRO A 339 4.65 15.16 13.33
N PHE A 340 5.31 15.90 12.43
CA PHE A 340 5.97 17.18 12.73
C PHE A 340 5.14 18.44 12.38
N VAL A 341 3.88 18.28 11.97
CA VAL A 341 2.98 19.42 11.76
C VAL A 341 1.91 19.41 12.85
N PHE A 342 2.14 20.17 13.91
CA PHE A 342 1.29 20.28 15.11
C PHE A 342 0.90 18.95 15.76
N GLY A 343 1.71 17.91 15.53
CA GLY A 343 1.48 16.57 16.04
C GLY A 343 2.33 16.19 17.25
N ARG A 344 3.14 17.11 17.81
CA ARG A 344 4.04 16.88 18.93
C ARG A 344 5.08 15.78 18.70
N GLY A 345 5.34 15.42 17.43
CA GLY A 345 6.30 14.36 17.09
C GLY A 345 7.74 14.71 17.48
N ALA A 346 8.10 15.99 17.49
CA ALA A 346 9.41 16.43 17.94
C ALA A 346 9.66 16.11 19.42
N GLU A 347 8.68 16.38 20.28
CA GLU A 347 8.74 16.05 21.71
C GLU A 347 8.90 14.54 21.96
N GLU A 348 8.20 13.70 21.18
CA GLU A 348 8.36 12.25 21.21
C GLU A 348 9.77 11.83 20.77
N CYS A 349 10.33 12.44 19.72
CA CYS A 349 11.71 12.20 19.27
C CYS A 349 12.75 12.65 20.29
N GLU A 350 12.57 13.79 20.94
CA GLU A 350 13.45 14.29 22.00
C GLU A 350 13.53 13.32 23.19
N ALA A 351 12.37 12.80 23.61
CA ALA A 351 12.32 11.80 24.69
C ALA A 351 13.01 10.48 24.30
N LEU A 352 12.81 10.01 23.05
CA LEU A 352 13.48 8.82 22.53
C LEU A 352 14.99 9.01 22.45
N HIS A 353 15.44 10.18 21.97
CA HIS A 353 16.85 10.52 21.89
C HIS A 353 17.49 10.55 23.28
N ALA A 354 16.86 11.23 24.24
CA ALA A 354 17.32 11.28 25.62
C ALA A 354 17.42 9.89 26.27
N ALA A 355 16.54 8.97 25.89
CA ALA A 355 16.54 7.59 26.38
C ALA A 355 17.52 6.65 25.63
N GLY A 356 18.22 7.14 24.59
CA GLY A 356 19.12 6.35 23.75
C GLY A 356 18.41 5.32 22.86
N VAL A 357 17.12 5.53 22.56
CA VAL A 357 16.30 4.65 21.72
C VAL A 357 16.42 5.08 20.26
N PRO A 358 16.79 4.17 19.33
CA PRO A 358 16.77 4.46 17.90
C PRO A 358 15.36 4.80 17.42
N PHE A 359 15.23 5.86 16.61
CA PHE A 359 13.97 6.22 16.04
C PHE A 359 14.11 6.75 14.61
N ARG A 360 13.01 6.71 13.87
CA ARG A 360 12.90 7.28 12.52
C ARG A 360 11.52 7.93 12.32
N VAL A 361 11.51 9.08 11.63
CA VAL A 361 10.28 9.78 11.27
C VAL A 361 9.94 9.47 9.82
N VAL A 362 8.75 8.95 9.61
CA VAL A 362 8.21 8.68 8.26
C VAL A 362 7.13 9.72 7.96
N PRO A 363 7.35 10.59 6.98
CA PRO A 363 6.39 11.62 6.62
C PRO A 363 5.01 11.05 6.27
N GLY A 364 3.98 11.82 6.57
CA GLY A 364 2.61 11.58 6.09
C GLY A 364 2.07 12.81 5.38
N VAL A 365 0.97 12.67 4.63
CA VAL A 365 0.31 13.81 4.00
C VAL A 365 -0.39 14.63 5.07
N THR A 366 0.04 15.89 5.25
CA THR A 366 -0.56 16.80 6.23
C THR A 366 -1.98 17.22 5.83
N SER A 367 -2.88 17.33 6.81
CA SER A 367 -4.23 17.87 6.61
C SER A 367 -4.23 19.32 6.06
N ALA A 368 -3.18 20.09 6.33
CA ALA A 368 -3.03 21.43 5.81
C ALA A 368 -3.03 21.52 4.27
N ILE A 369 -2.66 20.45 3.59
CA ILE A 369 -2.62 20.37 2.12
C ILE A 369 -3.70 19.43 1.58
N ALA A 370 -3.86 18.26 2.17
CA ALA A 370 -4.76 17.25 1.64
C ALA A 370 -6.25 17.60 1.83
N VAL A 371 -6.62 18.22 2.95
CA VAL A 371 -8.02 18.60 3.22
C VAL A 371 -8.51 19.71 2.27
N PRO A 372 -7.77 20.81 2.06
CA PRO A 372 -8.11 21.77 1.01
C PRO A 372 -8.18 21.14 -0.38
N ALA A 373 -7.22 20.27 -0.74
CA ALA A 373 -7.21 19.58 -2.04
C ALA A 373 -8.46 18.70 -2.24
N ALA A 374 -8.87 17.94 -1.22
CA ALA A 374 -10.11 17.15 -1.24
C ALA A 374 -11.37 18.02 -1.40
N ALA A 375 -11.31 19.25 -0.90
CA ALA A 375 -12.36 20.27 -1.09
C ALA A 375 -12.21 21.07 -2.40
N ARG A 376 -11.27 20.70 -3.30
CA ARG A 376 -10.96 21.41 -4.55
C ARG A 376 -10.48 22.84 -4.36
N ILE A 377 -9.81 23.12 -3.24
CA ILE A 377 -9.21 24.41 -2.91
C ILE A 377 -7.69 24.23 -2.96
N PRO A 378 -6.97 24.81 -3.95
CA PRO A 378 -5.52 24.77 -3.98
C PRO A 378 -4.97 25.72 -2.92
N VAL A 379 -3.92 25.37 -2.18
CA VAL A 379 -3.26 26.27 -1.21
C VAL A 379 -2.34 27.29 -1.89
N THR A 380 -1.95 27.05 -3.14
CA THR A 380 -1.20 27.98 -4.00
C THR A 380 -1.83 28.05 -5.38
N HIS A 381 -1.74 29.22 -6.01
CA HIS A 381 -2.20 29.41 -7.38
C HIS A 381 -1.36 30.49 -8.06
N ARG A 382 -0.88 30.26 -9.30
CA ARG A 382 0.08 31.12 -10.00
C ARG A 382 -0.31 32.61 -10.03
N ARG A 383 -1.62 32.91 -10.07
CA ARG A 383 -2.14 34.29 -10.13
C ARG A 383 -2.73 34.81 -8.83
N LEU A 384 -3.08 33.92 -7.87
CA LEU A 384 -3.82 34.31 -6.66
C LEU A 384 -2.95 34.23 -5.40
N ALA A 385 -2.07 33.21 -5.33
CA ALA A 385 -1.31 32.95 -4.12
C ALA A 385 0.03 32.31 -4.43
N SER A 386 1.12 33.06 -4.32
CA SER A 386 2.50 32.56 -4.45
C SER A 386 3.08 32.03 -3.13
N ALA A 387 2.38 32.23 -2.02
CA ALA A 387 2.76 31.79 -0.69
C ALA A 387 1.53 31.36 0.10
N PHE A 388 1.72 30.50 1.08
CA PHE A 388 0.71 30.17 2.07
C PHE A 388 1.37 29.96 3.45
N ALA A 389 0.60 30.23 4.51
CA ALA A 389 1.00 29.92 5.88
C ALA A 389 0.08 28.88 6.48
N VAL A 390 0.63 28.06 7.39
CA VAL A 390 -0.12 27.08 8.18
C VAL A 390 0.06 27.42 9.64
N VAL A 391 -1.05 27.60 10.36
CA VAL A 391 -1.05 27.92 11.78
C VAL A 391 -1.95 26.96 12.56
N THR A 392 -1.73 26.87 13.87
CA THR A 392 -2.65 26.19 14.77
C THR A 392 -3.62 27.21 15.40
N GLY A 393 -4.89 26.83 15.47
CA GLY A 393 -5.89 27.61 16.23
C GLY A 393 -5.96 27.22 17.71
N HIS A 394 -5.13 26.27 18.16
CA HIS A 394 -5.04 25.84 19.56
C HIS A 394 -3.65 26.13 20.07
N GLU A 395 -3.51 27.18 20.86
CA GLU A 395 -2.25 27.56 21.51
C GLU A 395 -2.16 26.94 22.89
N CYS A 396 -0.99 26.37 23.21
CA CYS A 396 -0.68 25.98 24.58
C CYS A 396 -0.36 27.23 25.40
N ASP A 397 -0.91 27.33 26.62
CA ASP A 397 -0.56 28.34 27.63
C ASP A 397 -1.19 29.75 27.47
N GLY A 398 -2.19 29.95 26.60
CA GLY A 398 -3.01 31.20 26.59
C GLY A 398 -2.31 32.45 26.11
N VAL A 399 -1.09 32.35 25.58
CA VAL A 399 -0.34 33.46 24.98
C VAL A 399 -0.20 33.21 23.49
N SER A 400 -0.85 34.02 22.65
CA SER A 400 -0.68 33.93 21.20
C SER A 400 0.71 34.45 20.81
N ASN A 401 1.53 33.53 20.27
CA ASN A 401 2.80 33.91 19.65
C ASN A 401 2.67 34.17 18.14
N LEU A 402 1.44 34.23 17.61
CA LEU A 402 1.19 34.48 16.19
C LEU A 402 1.31 35.97 15.85
N ASP A 403 2.08 36.28 14.83
CA ASP A 403 2.13 37.60 14.24
C ASP A 403 0.89 37.82 13.34
N TRP A 404 -0.21 38.26 13.96
CA TRP A 404 -1.48 38.49 13.29
C TRP A 404 -1.39 39.55 12.18
N GLN A 405 -0.51 40.53 12.33
CA GLN A 405 -0.30 41.58 11.31
C GLN A 405 0.30 40.97 10.02
N SER A 406 1.27 40.07 10.14
CA SER A 406 1.85 39.34 9.01
C SER A 406 0.85 38.33 8.45
N LEU A 407 0.14 37.60 9.29
CA LEU A 407 -0.84 36.58 8.87
C LEU A 407 -2.02 37.18 8.09
N ALA A 408 -2.49 38.36 8.46
CA ALA A 408 -3.57 39.09 7.75
C ALA A 408 -3.20 39.46 6.30
N ARG A 409 -1.91 39.43 5.96
CA ARG A 409 -1.38 39.78 4.61
C ARG A 409 -0.95 38.57 3.78
N VAL A 410 -0.97 37.38 4.36
CA VAL A 410 -0.60 36.15 3.64
C VAL A 410 -1.67 35.80 2.60
N PRO A 411 -1.32 35.55 1.34
CA PRO A 411 -2.29 35.26 0.28
C PRO A 411 -3.21 34.07 0.56
N THR A 412 -2.72 33.06 1.28
CA THR A 412 -3.50 31.89 1.74
C THR A 412 -3.10 31.54 3.15
N LEU A 413 -4.06 31.55 4.07
CA LEU A 413 -3.88 31.08 5.44
C LEU A 413 -4.65 29.77 5.65
N VAL A 414 -3.96 28.75 6.14
CA VAL A 414 -4.56 27.47 6.52
C VAL A 414 -4.48 27.33 8.04
N VAL A 415 -5.63 27.16 8.70
CA VAL A 415 -5.71 27.02 10.15
C VAL A 415 -6.10 25.60 10.50
N LEU A 416 -5.25 24.91 11.24
CA LEU A 416 -5.52 23.61 11.82
C LEU A 416 -5.99 23.75 13.26
N MET A 417 -6.86 22.85 13.72
CA MET A 417 -7.42 22.86 15.10
C MET A 417 -8.09 24.17 15.50
N GLY A 418 -8.54 24.97 14.51
CA GLY A 418 -9.06 26.32 14.73
C GLY A 418 -10.57 26.45 14.81
N LEU A 419 -11.35 25.35 14.71
CA LEU A 419 -12.80 25.48 14.58
C LEU A 419 -13.47 26.10 15.82
N SER A 420 -13.06 25.72 17.01
CA SER A 420 -13.57 26.26 18.29
C SER A 420 -13.14 27.72 18.54
N ALA A 421 -11.95 28.09 18.05
CA ALA A 421 -11.39 29.41 18.15
C ALA A 421 -11.69 30.29 16.92
N LEU A 422 -12.50 29.81 15.96
CA LEU A 422 -12.75 30.51 14.69
C LEU A 422 -13.30 31.94 14.85
N PRO A 423 -14.23 32.23 15.79
CA PRO A 423 -14.68 33.62 16.03
C PRO A 423 -13.53 34.56 16.43
N GLU A 424 -12.63 34.09 17.29
CA GLU A 424 -11.46 34.87 17.72
C GLU A 424 -10.46 35.06 16.59
N ILE A 425 -10.13 33.98 15.85
CA ILE A 425 -9.21 34.02 14.72
C ILE A 425 -9.68 35.00 13.65
N THR A 426 -10.97 34.96 13.28
CA THR A 426 -11.53 35.87 12.29
C THR A 426 -11.50 37.32 12.80
N ALA A 427 -11.84 37.58 14.07
CA ALA A 427 -11.76 38.90 14.68
C ALA A 427 -10.34 39.46 14.66
N ARG A 428 -9.34 38.65 15.04
CA ARG A 428 -7.93 39.07 15.02
C ARG A 428 -7.43 39.42 13.62
N LEU A 429 -7.77 38.61 12.61
CA LEU A 429 -7.38 38.89 11.22
C LEU A 429 -8.00 40.23 10.73
N LEU A 430 -9.27 40.47 11.02
CA LEU A 430 -9.96 41.71 10.67
C LEU A 430 -9.36 42.93 11.40
N GLU A 431 -9.09 42.82 12.70
CA GLU A 431 -8.44 43.86 13.52
C GLU A 431 -7.07 44.25 12.95
N HIS A 432 -6.34 43.29 12.35
CA HIS A 432 -5.03 43.55 11.76
C HIS A 432 -5.08 43.82 10.24
N GLY A 433 -6.25 44.15 9.72
CA GLY A 433 -6.44 44.73 8.38
C GLY A 433 -6.67 43.71 7.26
N ALA A 434 -7.07 42.48 7.58
CA ALA A 434 -7.57 41.58 6.54
C ALA A 434 -8.90 42.09 5.99
N ASP A 435 -9.12 41.92 4.68
CA ASP A 435 -10.36 42.32 4.03
C ASP A 435 -11.51 41.40 4.50
N PRO A 436 -12.63 41.98 5.05
CA PRO A 436 -13.79 41.22 5.50
C PRO A 436 -14.43 40.35 4.40
N ASP A 437 -14.30 40.75 3.15
CA ASP A 437 -14.84 40.03 1.99
C ASP A 437 -13.89 38.96 1.44
N THR A 438 -12.70 38.75 2.05
CA THR A 438 -11.80 37.68 1.69
C THR A 438 -12.50 36.34 1.74
N PRO A 439 -12.50 35.53 0.66
CA PRO A 439 -13.11 34.21 0.65
C PRO A 439 -12.49 33.31 1.71
N ALA A 440 -13.33 32.55 2.39
CA ALA A 440 -12.89 31.60 3.41
C ALA A 440 -13.75 30.35 3.39
N ALA A 441 -13.15 29.25 3.78
CA ALA A 441 -13.81 27.92 3.84
C ALA A 441 -13.44 27.17 5.13
N ALA A 442 -14.42 26.49 5.71
CA ALA A 442 -14.21 25.50 6.77
C ALA A 442 -14.58 24.13 6.24
N ILE A 443 -13.66 23.16 6.41
CA ILE A 443 -13.78 21.82 5.86
C ILE A 443 -13.71 20.83 7.03
N ALA A 444 -14.84 20.23 7.36
CA ALA A 444 -14.93 19.19 8.41
C ALA A 444 -14.80 17.79 7.78
N SER A 445 -14.25 16.83 8.54
CA SER A 445 -14.02 15.43 8.12
C SER A 445 -13.33 15.34 6.76
N GLY A 446 -12.38 16.25 6.48
CA GLY A 446 -11.72 16.33 5.18
C GLY A 446 -11.07 15.01 4.77
N THR A 447 -11.21 14.65 3.49
CA THR A 447 -10.78 13.37 2.88
C THR A 447 -11.61 12.13 3.26
N LEU A 448 -12.59 12.28 4.14
CA LEU A 448 -13.50 11.20 4.54
C LEU A 448 -14.81 11.27 3.75
N PRO A 449 -15.61 10.17 3.69
CA PRO A 449 -16.88 10.14 2.96
C PRO A 449 -17.92 11.14 3.48
N ASP A 450 -17.84 11.53 4.74
CA ASP A 450 -18.70 12.49 5.43
C ASP A 450 -18.15 13.93 5.41
N GLN A 451 -17.19 14.22 4.53
CA GLN A 451 -16.62 15.55 4.35
C GLN A 451 -17.72 16.59 4.11
N ARG A 452 -17.69 17.66 4.89
CA ARG A 452 -18.55 18.83 4.72
C ARG A 452 -17.73 20.07 4.51
N VAL A 453 -18.19 20.98 3.62
CA VAL A 453 -17.48 22.22 3.28
C VAL A 453 -18.45 23.39 3.41
N VAL A 454 -18.09 24.38 4.23
CA VAL A 454 -18.79 25.65 4.36
C VAL A 454 -17.93 26.72 3.76
N VAL A 455 -18.45 27.44 2.77
CA VAL A 455 -17.79 28.57 2.11
C VAL A 455 -18.51 29.87 2.47
N ALA A 456 -17.74 30.88 2.81
CA ALA A 456 -18.24 32.21 3.21
C ALA A 456 -17.18 33.31 2.96
N THR A 457 -17.38 34.50 3.47
CA THR A 457 -16.31 35.48 3.61
C THR A 457 -15.66 35.39 4.98
N LEU A 458 -14.49 35.96 5.17
CA LEU A 458 -13.80 36.02 6.45
C LEU A 458 -14.70 36.58 7.58
N ALA A 459 -15.48 37.64 7.29
CA ALA A 459 -16.39 38.23 8.25
C ALA A 459 -17.57 37.34 8.65
N THR A 460 -18.01 36.44 7.77
CA THR A 460 -19.25 35.65 7.96
C THR A 460 -19.01 34.20 8.26
N LEU A 461 -17.78 33.69 8.08
CA LEU A 461 -17.46 32.27 8.18
C LEU A 461 -17.81 31.68 9.56
N ALA A 462 -17.45 32.35 10.65
CA ALA A 462 -17.69 31.85 12.00
C ALA A 462 -19.19 31.64 12.27
N ALA A 463 -20.03 32.62 11.88
CA ALA A 463 -21.49 32.53 12.01
C ALA A 463 -22.07 31.39 11.15
N ARG A 464 -21.60 31.27 9.90
CA ARG A 464 -22.02 30.17 8.99
C ARG A 464 -21.65 28.80 9.52
N VAL A 465 -20.44 28.60 10.01
CA VAL A 465 -19.96 27.35 10.60
C VAL A 465 -20.83 26.96 11.80
N THR A 466 -21.17 27.90 12.66
CA THR A 466 -22.07 27.68 13.81
C THR A 466 -23.48 27.29 13.37
N ALA A 467 -24.04 28.03 12.41
CA ALA A 467 -25.40 27.81 11.91
C ALA A 467 -25.54 26.44 11.21
N GLU A 468 -24.48 25.99 10.52
CA GLU A 468 -24.43 24.72 9.81
C GLU A 468 -23.98 23.56 10.72
N GLY A 469 -23.64 23.83 11.98
CA GLY A 469 -23.23 22.80 12.96
C GLY A 469 -22.02 21.98 12.48
N LEU A 470 -20.94 22.60 11.99
CA LEU A 470 -19.71 21.91 11.68
C LEU A 470 -18.99 21.49 12.96
N GLU A 471 -18.50 20.26 12.98
CA GLU A 471 -17.80 19.68 14.12
C GLU A 471 -16.32 19.33 13.77
N PRO A 472 -15.41 19.34 14.76
CA PRO A 472 -14.04 18.85 14.57
C PRO A 472 -13.99 17.33 14.27
N PRO A 473 -13.00 16.87 13.48
CA PRO A 473 -11.83 17.62 13.00
C PRO A 473 -12.12 18.47 11.79
N ALA A 474 -11.61 19.70 11.76
CA ALA A 474 -11.79 20.61 10.64
C ALA A 474 -10.52 21.42 10.32
N THR A 475 -10.40 21.80 9.05
CA THR A 475 -9.37 22.70 8.52
C THR A 475 -10.05 23.95 7.97
N VAL A 476 -9.52 25.12 8.30
CA VAL A 476 -10.01 26.40 7.76
C VAL A 476 -9.00 26.93 6.76
N VAL A 477 -9.50 27.46 5.63
CA VAL A 477 -8.70 28.12 4.59
C VAL A 477 -9.24 29.50 4.35
N VAL A 478 -8.35 30.50 4.37
CA VAL A 478 -8.68 31.93 4.10
C VAL A 478 -7.82 32.40 2.94
N GLY A 479 -8.41 33.02 1.93
CA GLY A 479 -7.71 33.56 0.78
C GLY A 479 -8.48 33.42 -0.54
N GLU A 480 -8.07 34.16 -1.56
CA GLU A 480 -8.68 34.15 -2.91
C GLU A 480 -8.69 32.78 -3.58
N VAL A 481 -7.81 31.84 -3.17
CA VAL A 481 -7.76 30.47 -3.66
C VAL A 481 -9.06 29.70 -3.40
N VAL A 482 -9.86 30.10 -2.42
CA VAL A 482 -11.16 29.46 -2.11
C VAL A 482 -12.14 29.59 -3.27
N ARG A 483 -12.08 30.68 -4.06
CA ARG A 483 -12.90 30.86 -5.27
C ARG A 483 -12.63 29.86 -6.36
N VAL A 484 -11.42 29.24 -6.37
CA VAL A 484 -11.08 28.20 -7.34
C VAL A 484 -11.99 26.98 -7.21
N ARG A 485 -12.47 26.70 -5.99
CA ARG A 485 -13.45 25.63 -5.75
C ARG A 485 -14.72 25.81 -6.60
N GLU A 486 -15.28 27.02 -6.69
CA GLU A 486 -16.49 27.31 -7.45
C GLU A 486 -16.31 26.90 -8.92
N VAL A 487 -15.15 27.24 -9.49
CA VAL A 487 -14.79 26.90 -10.88
C VAL A 487 -14.64 25.41 -11.07
N LEU A 488 -13.98 24.72 -10.12
CA LEU A 488 -13.68 23.28 -10.22
C LEU A 488 -14.87 22.38 -9.84
N SER A 489 -15.87 22.92 -9.14
CA SER A 489 -17.07 22.16 -8.73
C SER A 489 -18.21 22.26 -9.72
N GLY A 490 -18.14 23.15 -10.71
CA GLY A 490 -19.25 23.43 -11.63
C GLY A 490 -20.41 24.18 -10.97
N GLU A 491 -20.23 24.69 -9.74
CA GLU A 491 -21.26 25.43 -8.98
C GLU A 491 -21.38 26.91 -9.42
N ALA A 492 -20.69 27.29 -10.50
CA ALA A 492 -20.59 28.67 -10.99
C ALA A 492 -21.85 29.19 -11.74
N GLU A 493 -22.95 28.43 -11.75
CA GLU A 493 -24.21 28.87 -12.38
C GLU A 493 -25.08 29.73 -11.42
N GLY A 494 -24.56 30.86 -10.93
CA GLY A 494 -25.39 31.74 -10.09
C GLY A 494 -24.79 33.05 -9.70
N LEU A 495 -23.50 33.27 -9.84
CA LEU A 495 -22.84 34.50 -9.50
C LEU A 495 -22.28 35.20 -10.73
N THR A 496 -23.11 36.05 -11.34
CA THR A 496 -22.69 37.05 -12.34
C THR A 496 -21.82 38.11 -11.69
N HIS A 497 -20.55 37.81 -11.45
CA HIS A 497 -19.51 38.80 -11.35
C HIS A 497 -18.26 38.34 -12.12
N PRO A 498 -17.64 39.21 -12.89
CA PRO A 498 -16.76 38.85 -13.98
C PRO A 498 -15.44 38.27 -13.46
N ALA A 499 -15.33 36.94 -13.47
CA ALA A 499 -14.03 36.30 -13.55
C ALA A 499 -13.39 36.61 -14.91
N ARG A 500 -13.22 37.88 -15.23
CA ARG A 500 -12.41 38.31 -16.38
C ARG A 500 -10.96 38.07 -16.05
N GLY A 501 -10.47 36.90 -16.45
CA GLY A 501 -9.04 36.61 -16.45
C GLY A 501 -8.59 35.19 -16.12
N LEU A 502 -9.49 34.25 -15.79
CA LEU A 502 -9.06 32.89 -15.40
C LEU A 502 -8.92 31.90 -16.57
N VAL A 503 -9.55 32.16 -17.71
CA VAL A 503 -9.46 31.28 -18.88
C VAL A 503 -9.35 32.16 -20.15
N SER A 504 -8.15 32.53 -20.53
CA SER A 504 -7.71 32.76 -21.91
C SER A 504 -6.27 33.29 -21.96
N GLN A 505 -5.38 32.52 -22.32
CA GLN A 505 -4.48 32.56 -23.48
C GLN A 505 -3.40 31.49 -23.38
N PRO A 506 -2.89 31.03 -24.55
CA PRO A 506 -2.24 29.75 -24.76
C PRO A 506 -0.89 29.57 -24.13
#